data_26aad3cefa6ab48e870de25e9343bfcb
#
_entry.id   26aad3cefa6ab48e870de25e9343bfcb
#
_cell.length_a   1.000
_cell.length_b   1.000
_cell.length_c   1.000
_cell.angle_alpha   90.00
_cell.angle_beta   90.00
_cell.angle_gamma   90.00
#
_symmetry.space_group_name_H-M   'P 1'
#
loop_
_entity.id
_entity.type
_entity.pdbx_description
1 polymer ?
#
loop_
_entity_poly.entity_id
_entity_poly.type
_entity_poly.pdbx_seq_one_letter_code
_entity_poly.pdbx_strand_id
1 'polypeptide(L)'
;FASIMNQNPEIAATANSVTLEIIKNLYLIKTTDTFKNFPDHVSLDNVIDNVFTNYYQQWPQRIIIDRGPVMLSGNPGNFELMKKHFKPGFKCIVLLRDLMDVFASYMQWYTENLDSFVNKLGSNDEEKLLALMNKEGVIVKEIKAIQNSYNYPDMCHFVKYDDIVTNPEQEFKKIYKFLDEPYFNHRFDNLNQVEV
;
A
#
# COMPACT_ATOMS: atom_id res chain seq x y z
N PHE A 1 12.03 -2.62 1.26
CA PHE A 1 11.78 -1.18 1.03
C PHE A 1 11.62 -0.44 2.36
N ALA A 2 10.62 -0.80 3.19
CA ALA A 2 10.37 -0.13 4.47
C ALA A 2 11.60 -0.07 5.38
N SER A 3 12.31 -1.21 5.54
CA SER A 3 13.53 -1.29 6.36
C SER A 3 14.66 -0.34 5.91
N ILE A 4 14.73 -0.04 4.60
CA ILE A 4 15.69 0.94 4.07
C ILE A 4 15.20 2.36 4.38
N MET A 5 13.93 2.66 4.08
CA MET A 5 13.37 4.00 4.35
C MET A 5 13.41 4.37 5.83
N ASN A 6 13.19 3.40 6.73
CA ASN A 6 13.27 3.58 8.19
C ASN A 6 14.67 3.87 8.73
N GLN A 7 15.72 3.81 7.91
CA GLN A 7 17.05 4.30 8.33
C GLN A 7 17.10 5.84 8.38
N ASN A 8 16.22 6.52 7.65
CA ASN A 8 16.10 7.97 7.73
C ASN A 8 15.25 8.35 8.95
N PRO A 9 15.79 9.08 9.94
CA PRO A 9 15.06 9.42 11.15
C PRO A 9 13.83 10.31 10.93
N GLU A 10 13.75 10.98 9.78
CA GLU A 10 12.60 11.81 9.38
C GLU A 10 11.44 11.00 8.79
N ILE A 11 11.66 9.70 8.50
CA ILE A 11 10.71 8.83 7.78
C ILE A 11 10.30 7.67 8.68
N ALA A 12 9.00 7.38 8.71
CA ALA A 12 8.49 6.11 9.21
C ALA A 12 7.73 5.39 8.09
N ALA A 13 8.21 4.22 7.70
CA ALA A 13 7.56 3.35 6.72
C ALA A 13 6.94 2.15 7.43
N THR A 14 5.62 1.96 7.28
CA THR A 14 4.89 0.85 7.89
C THR A 14 5.05 -0.43 7.08
N ALA A 15 5.01 -1.58 7.76
CA ALA A 15 4.93 -2.87 7.10
C ALA A 15 3.51 -3.14 6.56
N ASN A 16 2.50 -2.83 7.34
CA ASN A 16 1.08 -2.87 6.97
C ASN A 16 0.32 -1.80 7.75
N SER A 17 -0.75 -1.28 7.13
CA SER A 17 -1.64 -0.30 7.75
C SER A 17 -3.09 -0.60 7.41
N VAL A 18 -3.97 -0.22 8.30
CA VAL A 18 -5.43 -0.31 8.11
C VAL A 18 -6.09 1.03 7.80
N THR A 19 -5.32 2.10 7.61
CA THR A 19 -5.86 3.47 7.42
C THR A 19 -6.80 3.57 6.22
N LEU A 20 -6.40 3.01 5.06
CA LEU A 20 -7.26 2.99 3.87
C LEU A 20 -8.53 2.16 4.06
N GLU A 21 -8.45 1.08 4.83
CA GLU A 21 -9.62 0.26 5.15
C GLU A 21 -10.59 1.03 6.07
N ILE A 22 -10.07 1.74 7.07
CA ILE A 22 -10.87 2.61 7.93
C ILE A 22 -11.59 3.67 7.09
N ILE A 23 -10.86 4.39 6.23
CA ILE A 23 -11.41 5.42 5.35
C ILE A 23 -12.53 4.85 4.47
N LYS A 24 -12.29 3.70 3.83
CA LYS A 24 -13.28 3.02 3.01
C LYS A 24 -14.53 2.65 3.80
N ASN A 25 -14.37 2.09 5.00
CA ASN A 25 -15.50 1.69 5.83
C ASN A 25 -16.29 2.91 6.31
N LEU A 26 -15.63 4.00 6.71
CA LEU A 26 -16.29 5.25 7.03
C LEU A 26 -17.07 5.81 5.83
N TYR A 27 -16.48 5.73 4.63
CA TYR A 27 -17.15 6.19 3.41
C TYR A 27 -18.39 5.35 3.08
N LEU A 28 -18.36 4.03 3.36
CA LEU A 28 -19.52 3.15 3.18
C LEU A 28 -20.70 3.50 4.09
N ILE A 29 -20.46 4.21 5.20
CA ILE A 29 -21.54 4.72 6.08
C ILE A 29 -22.52 5.56 5.27
N LYS A 30 -22.05 6.30 4.26
CA LYS A 30 -22.91 7.11 3.37
C LYS A 30 -23.97 6.31 2.61
N THR A 31 -23.79 4.99 2.53
CA THR A 31 -24.73 4.08 1.85
C THR A 31 -25.77 3.48 2.78
N THR A 32 -25.61 3.64 4.10
CA THR A 32 -26.53 3.09 5.10
C THR A 32 -27.84 3.87 5.13
N ASP A 33 -28.94 3.19 5.51
CA ASP A 33 -30.25 3.83 5.62
C ASP A 33 -30.28 4.92 6.70
N THR A 34 -29.55 4.71 7.81
CA THR A 34 -29.43 5.74 8.86
C THR A 34 -28.84 7.02 8.30
N PHE A 35 -27.75 6.94 7.54
CA PHE A 35 -27.11 8.12 6.97
C PHE A 35 -27.99 8.78 5.88
N LYS A 36 -28.66 7.99 5.06
CA LYS A 36 -29.58 8.52 4.02
C LYS A 36 -30.76 9.28 4.62
N ASN A 37 -31.27 8.80 5.76
CA ASN A 37 -32.39 9.44 6.45
C ASN A 37 -31.98 10.71 7.25
N PHE A 38 -30.73 10.69 7.77
CA PHE A 38 -30.16 11.78 8.58
C PHE A 38 -28.77 12.14 8.09
N PRO A 39 -28.61 12.72 6.88
CA PRO A 39 -27.31 12.95 6.29
C PRO A 39 -26.58 14.11 6.96
N ASP A 40 -25.38 13.82 7.49
CA ASP A 40 -24.42 14.83 7.91
C ASP A 40 -23.09 14.59 7.19
N HIS A 41 -23.03 15.05 5.93
CA HIS A 41 -21.87 14.91 5.09
C HIS A 41 -20.66 15.68 5.63
N VAL A 42 -20.87 16.83 6.22
CA VAL A 42 -19.79 17.72 6.70
C VAL A 42 -19.05 17.05 7.86
N SER A 43 -19.77 16.56 8.87
CA SER A 43 -19.16 15.90 10.02
C SER A 43 -18.49 14.58 9.61
N LEU A 44 -19.14 13.78 8.77
CA LEU A 44 -18.55 12.51 8.34
C LEU A 44 -17.31 12.72 7.45
N ASP A 45 -17.34 13.67 6.51
CA ASP A 45 -16.18 14.00 5.68
C ASP A 45 -15.02 14.52 6.54
N ASN A 46 -15.30 15.35 7.56
CA ASN A 46 -14.28 15.80 8.51
C ASN A 46 -13.64 14.63 9.28
N VAL A 47 -14.41 13.64 9.69
CA VAL A 47 -13.85 12.42 10.33
C VAL A 47 -12.93 11.68 9.36
N ILE A 48 -13.39 11.49 8.12
CA ILE A 48 -12.60 10.78 7.07
C ILE A 48 -11.30 11.53 6.76
N ASP A 49 -11.36 12.86 6.59
CA ASP A 49 -10.20 13.72 6.28
C ASP A 49 -9.12 13.66 7.36
N ASN A 50 -9.50 13.36 8.60
CA ASN A 50 -8.58 13.31 9.73
C ASN A 50 -8.12 11.89 10.12
N VAL A 51 -8.60 10.84 9.46
CA VAL A 51 -8.21 9.45 9.80
C VAL A 51 -6.69 9.29 9.77
N PHE A 52 -6.04 9.66 8.67
CA PHE A 52 -4.60 9.48 8.50
C PHE A 52 -3.80 10.27 9.54
N THR A 53 -4.16 11.54 9.73
CA THR A 53 -3.50 12.43 10.70
C THR A 53 -3.66 11.90 12.13
N ASN A 54 -4.85 11.47 12.51
CA ASN A 54 -5.12 10.97 13.86
C ASN A 54 -4.49 9.60 14.11
N TYR A 55 -4.46 8.74 13.09
CA TYR A 55 -3.87 7.41 13.20
C TYR A 55 -2.38 7.48 13.49
N TYR A 56 -1.67 8.41 12.85
CA TYR A 56 -0.22 8.59 13.02
C TYR A 56 0.15 9.74 13.98
N GLN A 57 -0.79 10.26 14.74
CA GLN A 57 -0.57 11.44 15.61
C GLN A 57 0.59 11.26 16.60
N GLN A 58 0.84 10.03 17.06
CA GLN A 58 1.88 9.72 18.03
C GLN A 58 3.25 9.40 17.39
N TRP A 59 3.31 9.39 16.05
CA TRP A 59 4.55 9.11 15.34
C TRP A 59 5.34 10.41 15.19
N PRO A 60 6.61 10.44 15.65
CA PRO A 60 7.40 11.67 15.65
C PRO A 60 7.95 12.05 14.26
N GLN A 61 7.92 11.12 13.30
CA GLN A 61 8.49 11.33 11.98
C GLN A 61 7.64 12.28 11.15
N ARG A 62 8.34 13.16 10.41
CA ARG A 62 7.71 14.14 9.53
C ARG A 62 7.04 13.51 8.30
N ILE A 63 7.59 12.39 7.82
CA ILE A 63 7.10 11.67 6.65
C ILE A 63 6.65 10.29 7.06
N ILE A 64 5.41 9.97 6.72
CA ILE A 64 4.85 8.63 6.90
C ILE A 64 4.67 7.99 5.54
N ILE A 65 5.30 6.83 5.36
CA ILE A 65 5.08 5.94 4.20
C ILE A 65 4.18 4.81 4.67
N ASP A 66 2.92 4.92 4.31
CA ASP A 66 1.89 3.98 4.69
C ASP A 66 1.75 2.88 3.62
N ARG A 67 1.96 1.63 4.02
CA ARG A 67 1.63 0.48 3.18
C ARG A 67 0.20 0.05 3.44
N GLY A 68 -0.73 0.60 2.66
CA GLY A 68 -2.12 0.14 2.65
C GLY A 68 -2.30 -1.16 1.85
N PRO A 69 -3.38 -1.92 2.11
CA PRO A 69 -3.71 -3.08 1.30
C PRO A 69 -3.88 -2.70 -0.17
N VAL A 70 -3.14 -3.37 -1.04
CA VAL A 70 -3.16 -3.17 -2.52
C VAL A 70 -4.57 -3.28 -3.09
N MET A 71 -5.40 -4.12 -2.50
CA MET A 71 -6.80 -4.31 -2.90
C MET A 71 -7.62 -3.02 -2.93
N LEU A 72 -7.28 -2.01 -2.13
CA LEU A 72 -7.98 -0.74 -2.11
C LEU A 72 -7.64 0.12 -3.32
N SER A 73 -6.41 0.07 -3.82
CA SER A 73 -5.98 0.80 -5.02
C SER A 73 -6.38 0.09 -6.32
N GLY A 74 -6.80 -1.18 -6.26
CA GLY A 74 -7.30 -1.94 -7.42
C GLY A 74 -8.63 -1.47 -7.98
N ASN A 75 -9.39 -0.66 -7.23
CA ASN A 75 -10.60 -0.02 -7.70
C ASN A 75 -10.30 1.44 -8.11
N PRO A 76 -10.62 1.88 -9.34
CA PRO A 76 -10.44 3.27 -9.78
C PRO A 76 -11.00 4.31 -8.80
N GLY A 77 -12.15 4.02 -8.18
CA GLY A 77 -12.77 4.89 -7.18
C GLY A 77 -11.91 5.09 -5.91
N ASN A 78 -10.97 4.19 -5.61
CA ASN A 78 -10.11 4.35 -4.44
C ASN A 78 -9.09 5.48 -4.62
N PHE A 79 -8.55 5.69 -5.81
CA PHE A 79 -7.68 6.83 -6.09
C PHE A 79 -8.43 8.16 -5.96
N GLU A 80 -9.66 8.25 -6.45
CA GLU A 80 -10.50 9.43 -6.28
C GLU A 80 -10.85 9.67 -4.81
N LEU A 81 -11.09 8.60 -4.05
CA LEU A 81 -11.30 8.69 -2.60
C LEU A 81 -10.06 9.24 -1.88
N MET A 82 -8.87 8.72 -2.23
CA MET A 82 -7.61 9.21 -1.67
C MET A 82 -7.34 10.67 -2.05
N LYS A 83 -7.56 11.06 -3.30
CA LYS A 83 -7.44 12.46 -3.75
C LYS A 83 -8.37 13.41 -2.99
N LYS A 84 -9.57 12.96 -2.67
CA LYS A 84 -10.54 13.75 -1.94
C LYS A 84 -10.18 13.94 -0.46
N HIS A 85 -9.72 12.87 0.20
CA HIS A 85 -9.60 12.82 1.66
C HIS A 85 -8.17 12.85 2.18
N PHE A 86 -7.16 12.64 1.32
CA PHE A 86 -5.77 12.79 1.72
C PHE A 86 -5.31 14.24 1.55
N LYS A 87 -4.29 14.61 2.32
CA LYS A 87 -3.67 15.94 2.16
C LYS A 87 -3.21 16.15 0.72
N PRO A 88 -3.35 17.36 0.17
CA PRO A 88 -2.81 17.68 -1.14
C PRO A 88 -1.32 17.28 -1.22
N GLY A 89 -0.93 16.65 -2.33
CA GLY A 89 0.45 16.25 -2.55
C GLY A 89 0.84 14.87 -2.00
N PHE A 90 -0.12 14.03 -1.56
CA PHE A 90 0.22 12.64 -1.28
C PHE A 90 0.75 11.94 -2.54
N LYS A 91 1.72 11.04 -2.35
CA LYS A 91 2.43 10.36 -3.42
C LYS A 91 2.37 8.85 -3.23
N CYS A 92 2.32 8.11 -4.31
CA CYS A 92 2.30 6.65 -4.31
C CYS A 92 3.59 6.10 -4.92
N ILE A 93 4.27 5.21 -4.22
CA ILE A 93 5.38 4.43 -4.76
C ILE A 93 4.82 3.05 -5.12
N VAL A 94 4.90 2.70 -6.39
CA VAL A 94 4.36 1.44 -6.93
C VAL A 94 5.52 0.51 -7.23
N LEU A 95 5.67 -0.56 -6.44
CA LEU A 95 6.70 -1.56 -6.63
C LEU A 95 6.25 -2.58 -7.69
N LEU A 96 7.05 -2.75 -8.73
CA LEU A 96 6.84 -3.72 -9.80
C LEU A 96 7.81 -4.89 -9.63
N ARG A 97 7.30 -6.12 -9.70
CA ARG A 97 8.10 -7.34 -9.64
C ARG A 97 7.63 -8.32 -10.71
N ASP A 98 8.52 -9.21 -11.15
CA ASP A 98 8.13 -10.30 -12.04
C ASP A 98 7.01 -11.14 -11.42
N LEU A 99 6.02 -11.49 -12.24
CA LEU A 99 4.81 -12.17 -11.77
C LEU A 99 5.11 -13.57 -11.22
N MET A 100 6.07 -14.27 -11.82
CA MET A 100 6.45 -15.62 -11.36
C MET A 100 7.15 -15.55 -10.01
N ASP A 101 7.97 -14.51 -9.78
CA ASP A 101 8.60 -14.28 -8.48
C ASP A 101 7.57 -13.92 -7.40
N VAL A 102 6.53 -13.17 -7.78
CA VAL A 102 5.43 -12.86 -6.87
C VAL A 102 4.69 -14.14 -6.49
N PHE A 103 4.38 -15.01 -7.46
CA PHE A 103 3.78 -16.31 -7.18
C PHE A 103 4.65 -17.18 -6.28
N ALA A 104 5.95 -17.31 -6.60
CA ALA A 104 6.88 -18.10 -5.79
C ALA A 104 6.92 -17.58 -4.33
N SER A 105 6.94 -16.26 -4.14
CA SER A 105 6.92 -15.65 -2.83
C SER A 105 5.62 -15.93 -2.06
N TYR A 106 4.47 -15.87 -2.72
CA TYR A 106 3.19 -16.24 -2.09
C TYR A 106 3.16 -17.72 -1.70
N MET A 107 3.59 -18.62 -2.60
CA MET A 107 3.60 -20.06 -2.33
C MET A 107 4.55 -20.41 -1.18
N GLN A 108 5.74 -19.80 -1.11
CA GLN A 108 6.66 -19.96 0.02
C GLN A 108 6.02 -19.48 1.33
N TRP A 109 5.46 -18.26 1.32
CA TRP A 109 4.82 -17.70 2.51
C TRP A 109 3.68 -18.57 3.03
N TYR A 110 2.93 -19.24 2.16
CA TYR A 110 1.86 -20.16 2.56
C TYR A 110 2.38 -21.44 3.19
N THR A 111 3.52 -21.92 2.72
CA THR A 111 4.16 -23.11 3.30
C THR A 111 4.66 -22.82 4.72
N GLU A 112 5.15 -21.60 4.97
CA GLU A 112 5.66 -21.17 6.26
C GLU A 112 4.56 -20.73 7.25
N ASN A 113 3.39 -20.31 6.75
CA ASN A 113 2.29 -19.77 7.56
C ASN A 113 1.01 -20.60 7.38
N LEU A 114 0.94 -21.75 8.07
CA LEU A 114 -0.15 -22.72 7.95
C LEU A 114 -1.55 -22.15 8.28
N ASP A 115 -1.63 -21.12 9.12
CA ASP A 115 -2.88 -20.45 9.48
C ASP A 115 -3.29 -19.36 8.48
N SER A 116 -2.53 -19.15 7.40
CA SER A 116 -2.86 -18.14 6.41
C SER A 116 -4.22 -18.44 5.75
N PHE A 117 -4.93 -17.36 5.41
CA PHE A 117 -6.24 -17.50 4.74
C PHE A 117 -6.16 -18.28 3.43
N VAL A 118 -4.98 -18.35 2.80
CA VAL A 118 -4.78 -19.02 1.50
C VAL A 118 -4.67 -20.54 1.66
N ASN A 119 -4.22 -21.05 2.81
CA ASN A 119 -4.32 -22.46 3.08
C ASN A 119 -5.80 -22.95 3.16
N LYS A 120 -6.73 -21.99 3.31
CA LYS A 120 -8.19 -22.23 3.21
C LYS A 120 -8.71 -22.14 1.76
N LEU A 121 -7.90 -21.69 0.80
CA LEU A 121 -8.30 -21.50 -0.59
C LEU A 121 -8.13 -22.75 -1.47
N GLY A 122 -7.35 -23.74 -1.01
CA GLY A 122 -7.13 -24.98 -1.76
C GLY A 122 -6.31 -25.99 -0.97
N SER A 123 -6.48 -27.26 -1.31
CA SER A 123 -5.81 -28.40 -0.67
C SER A 123 -4.46 -28.75 -1.33
N ASN A 124 -4.20 -28.21 -2.51
CA ASN A 124 -2.95 -28.41 -3.26
C ASN A 124 -2.51 -27.10 -3.92
N ASP A 125 -1.29 -27.09 -4.49
CA ASP A 125 -0.67 -25.89 -5.05
C ASP A 125 -1.42 -25.35 -6.27
N GLU A 126 -2.00 -26.23 -7.11
CA GLU A 126 -2.79 -25.82 -8.27
C GLU A 126 -4.04 -25.05 -7.85
N GLU A 127 -4.78 -25.58 -6.87
CA GLU A 127 -5.97 -24.91 -6.32
C GLU A 127 -5.61 -23.56 -5.70
N LYS A 128 -4.49 -23.47 -4.97
CA LYS A 128 -4.01 -22.22 -4.39
C LYS A 128 -3.66 -21.20 -5.46
N LEU A 129 -2.92 -21.61 -6.50
CA LEU A 129 -2.57 -20.75 -7.63
C LEU A 129 -3.82 -20.25 -8.37
N LEU A 130 -4.79 -21.14 -8.64
CA LEU A 130 -6.06 -20.76 -9.24
C LEU A 130 -6.83 -19.77 -8.37
N ALA A 131 -6.81 -19.93 -7.05
CA ALA A 131 -7.45 -19.02 -6.12
C ALA A 131 -6.78 -17.63 -6.14
N LEU A 132 -5.45 -17.56 -6.24
CA LEU A 132 -4.69 -16.29 -6.37
C LEU A 132 -5.01 -15.57 -7.68
N MET A 133 -5.25 -16.33 -8.76
CA MET A 133 -5.49 -15.83 -10.11
C MET A 133 -6.95 -15.67 -10.48
N ASN A 134 -7.89 -16.05 -9.63
CA ASN A 134 -9.30 -15.83 -9.92
C ASN A 134 -9.64 -14.32 -9.92
N LYS A 135 -10.80 -13.97 -10.42
CA LYS A 135 -11.26 -12.58 -10.57
C LYS A 135 -11.18 -11.76 -9.27
N GLU A 136 -11.36 -12.42 -8.13
CA GLU A 136 -11.31 -11.82 -6.79
C GLU A 136 -9.98 -12.12 -6.06
N GLY A 137 -9.06 -12.82 -6.74
CA GLY A 137 -7.76 -13.18 -6.21
C GLY A 137 -6.86 -11.98 -5.98
N VAL A 138 -5.94 -12.12 -5.03
CA VAL A 138 -5.05 -11.02 -4.64
C VAL A 138 -4.16 -10.56 -5.80
N ILE A 139 -3.63 -11.48 -6.58
CA ILE A 139 -2.75 -11.16 -7.73
C ILE A 139 -3.50 -10.35 -8.80
N VAL A 140 -4.74 -10.75 -9.14
CA VAL A 140 -5.54 -10.00 -10.11
C VAL A 140 -5.88 -8.60 -9.60
N LYS A 141 -6.13 -8.46 -8.30
CA LYS A 141 -6.35 -7.15 -7.68
C LYS A 141 -5.09 -6.29 -7.70
N GLU A 142 -3.92 -6.87 -7.45
CA GLU A 142 -2.63 -6.17 -7.56
C GLU A 142 -2.35 -5.71 -8.99
N ILE A 143 -2.57 -6.55 -9.99
CA ILE A 143 -2.43 -6.17 -11.41
C ILE A 143 -3.36 -5.01 -11.75
N LYS A 144 -4.63 -5.07 -11.34
CA LYS A 144 -5.60 -3.98 -11.55
C LYS A 144 -5.17 -2.69 -10.84
N ALA A 145 -4.62 -2.80 -9.63
CA ALA A 145 -4.11 -1.65 -8.89
C ALA A 145 -2.96 -0.96 -9.65
N ILE A 146 -2.00 -1.75 -10.16
CA ILE A 146 -0.90 -1.26 -10.99
C ILE A 146 -1.44 -0.60 -12.25
N GLN A 147 -2.33 -1.27 -12.99
CA GLN A 147 -2.94 -0.72 -14.21
C GLN A 147 -3.67 0.59 -13.93
N ASN A 148 -4.40 0.66 -12.83
CA ASN A 148 -5.11 1.88 -12.45
C ASN A 148 -4.15 3.01 -12.10
N SER A 149 -3.02 2.71 -11.48
CA SER A 149 -2.00 3.70 -11.09
C SER A 149 -1.40 4.45 -12.30
N TYR A 150 -1.40 3.84 -13.49
CA TYR A 150 -0.94 4.51 -14.72
C TYR A 150 -1.83 5.70 -15.13
N ASN A 151 -3.06 5.78 -14.64
CA ASN A 151 -3.93 6.92 -14.88
C ASN A 151 -3.59 8.15 -14.01
N TYR A 152 -2.63 8.00 -13.08
CA TYR A 152 -2.24 9.03 -12.12
C TYR A 152 -0.72 9.26 -12.10
N PRO A 153 -0.12 9.63 -13.26
CA PRO A 153 1.36 9.73 -13.41
C PRO A 153 1.98 10.77 -12.48
N ASP A 154 1.26 11.84 -12.16
CA ASP A 154 1.75 12.90 -11.27
C ASP A 154 1.79 12.46 -9.79
N MET A 155 1.04 11.40 -9.46
CA MET A 155 0.91 10.91 -8.09
C MET A 155 1.65 9.59 -7.86
N CYS A 156 2.03 8.88 -8.93
CA CYS A 156 2.57 7.53 -8.86
C CYS A 156 3.98 7.46 -9.45
N HIS A 157 4.92 6.92 -8.68
CA HIS A 157 6.27 6.59 -9.14
C HIS A 157 6.43 5.07 -9.18
N PHE A 158 6.79 4.56 -10.36
CA PHE A 158 6.95 3.12 -10.58
C PHE A 158 8.41 2.73 -10.40
N VAL A 159 8.64 1.72 -9.55
CA VAL A 159 9.97 1.23 -9.21
C VAL A 159 10.03 -0.27 -9.43
N LYS A 160 10.97 -0.74 -10.23
CA LYS A 160 11.19 -2.17 -10.41
C LYS A 160 11.97 -2.74 -9.23
N TYR A 161 11.52 -3.87 -8.73
CA TYR A 161 12.19 -4.57 -7.63
C TYR A 161 13.63 -4.93 -7.98
N ASP A 162 13.87 -5.41 -9.21
CA ASP A 162 15.20 -5.78 -9.68
C ASP A 162 16.16 -4.59 -9.72
N ASP A 163 15.67 -3.41 -10.10
CA ASP A 163 16.48 -2.20 -10.10
C ASP A 163 16.87 -1.78 -8.67
N ILE A 164 15.95 -1.96 -7.69
CA ILE A 164 16.27 -1.74 -6.27
C ILE A 164 17.35 -2.71 -5.78
N VAL A 165 17.33 -3.96 -6.22
CA VAL A 165 18.30 -4.96 -5.79
C VAL A 165 19.66 -4.76 -6.46
N THR A 166 19.67 -4.41 -7.75
CA THR A 166 20.92 -4.29 -8.54
C THR A 166 21.59 -2.92 -8.40
N ASN A 167 20.82 -1.85 -8.30
CA ASN A 167 21.29 -0.46 -8.23
C ASN A 167 20.56 0.35 -7.15
N PRO A 168 20.58 -0.10 -5.89
CA PRO A 168 19.73 0.45 -4.83
C PRO A 168 19.92 1.95 -4.63
N GLU A 169 21.17 2.43 -4.57
CA GLU A 169 21.45 3.84 -4.33
C GLU A 169 20.81 4.74 -5.42
N GLN A 170 20.92 4.35 -6.68
CA GLN A 170 20.37 5.13 -7.79
C GLN A 170 18.85 5.16 -7.73
N GLU A 171 18.21 4.02 -7.43
CA GLU A 171 16.76 3.93 -7.36
C GLU A 171 16.20 4.72 -6.16
N PHE A 172 16.85 4.64 -4.99
CA PHE A 172 16.44 5.45 -3.84
C PHE A 172 16.63 6.95 -4.08
N LYS A 173 17.67 7.39 -4.81
CA LYS A 173 17.79 8.79 -5.23
C LYS A 173 16.61 9.26 -6.08
N LYS A 174 16.11 8.41 -7.00
CA LYS A 174 14.90 8.71 -7.80
C LYS A 174 13.65 8.81 -6.92
N ILE A 175 13.50 7.87 -5.96
CA ILE A 175 12.39 7.88 -5.01
C ILE A 175 12.40 9.16 -4.17
N TYR A 176 13.54 9.55 -3.60
CA TYR A 176 13.65 10.78 -2.83
C TYR A 176 13.36 12.04 -3.67
N LYS A 177 13.85 12.06 -4.92
CA LYS A 177 13.51 13.12 -5.86
C LYS A 177 12.00 13.19 -6.14
N PHE A 178 11.35 12.04 -6.31
CA PHE A 178 9.89 11.97 -6.50
C PHE A 178 9.14 12.44 -5.25
N LEU A 179 9.65 12.13 -4.06
CA LEU A 179 9.06 12.57 -2.79
C LEU A 179 9.28 14.07 -2.52
N ASP A 180 10.10 14.77 -3.32
CA ASP A 180 10.59 16.13 -3.10
C ASP A 180 11.40 16.28 -1.80
N GLU A 181 12.18 15.24 -1.47
CA GLU A 181 12.95 15.15 -0.24
C GLU A 181 14.45 15.07 -0.52
N PRO A 182 15.30 15.63 0.35
CA PRO A 182 16.73 15.46 0.24
C PRO A 182 17.12 13.99 0.45
N TYR A 183 18.02 13.50 -0.41
CA TYR A 183 18.47 12.11 -0.33
C TYR A 183 19.19 11.84 0.99
N PHE A 184 18.76 10.76 1.67
CA PHE A 184 19.44 10.22 2.84
C PHE A 184 20.36 9.07 2.42
N ASN A 185 21.59 9.03 2.96
CA ASN A 185 22.58 8.00 2.61
C ASN A 185 22.27 6.69 3.34
N HIS A 186 21.60 5.77 2.64
CA HIS A 186 21.21 4.47 3.18
C HIS A 186 22.33 3.44 3.14
N ARG A 187 22.24 2.46 4.04
CA ARG A 187 22.97 1.20 3.94
C ARG A 187 22.09 0.17 3.28
N PHE A 188 22.64 -0.58 2.33
CA PHE A 188 21.90 -1.58 1.56
C PHE A 188 22.31 -3.01 1.87
N ASP A 189 23.33 -3.19 2.71
CA ASP A 189 23.83 -4.44 3.24
C ASP A 189 23.27 -4.71 4.65
N ASN A 190 23.08 -5.98 5.00
CA ASN A 190 22.64 -6.43 6.33
C ASN A 190 21.37 -5.74 6.82
N LEU A 191 20.35 -5.70 5.97
CA LEU A 191 19.06 -5.12 6.32
C LEU A 191 18.33 -5.99 7.35
N ASN A 192 18.12 -5.46 8.54
CA ASN A 192 17.20 -6.06 9.50
C ASN A 192 15.76 -5.74 9.06
N GLN A 193 14.94 -6.76 8.95
CA GLN A 193 13.51 -6.55 8.73
C GLN A 193 12.93 -5.96 10.02
N VAL A 194 12.59 -4.67 9.98
CA VAL A 194 11.93 -4.00 11.10
C VAL A 194 10.43 -4.11 10.83
N GLU A 195 9.77 -4.94 11.62
CA GLU A 195 8.31 -4.91 11.74
C GLU A 195 7.96 -3.79 12.73
N VAL A 196 7.33 -2.75 12.21
CA VAL A 196 6.75 -1.66 13.02
C VAL A 196 5.25 -1.80 13.01
#